data_21aee68123b94527a3df5c5f32b10b05
#
_entry.id   21aee68123b94527a3df5c5f32b10b05
#
_cell.length_a   1.000
_cell.length_b   1.000
_cell.length_c   1.000
_cell.angle_alpha   90.00
_cell.angle_beta   90.00
_cell.angle_gamma   90.00
#
_symmetry.space_group_name_H-M   'P 1'
#
loop_
_entity.id
_entity.type
_entity.pdbx_description
1 polymer ?
#
loop_
_entity_poly.entity_id
_entity_poly.type
_entity_poly.pdbx_seq_one_letter_code
_entity_poly.pdbx_strand_id
1 'polypeptide(L)'
;MCGIVGIFNIKQQTHELRDKALRMSQKIRHRGPDWSGIYCGGSAILAHERLSIVDPESGGQPLYSPDRKQVLAVNGEIYNHQEIRRRYAGQYEFQTGSDCEVILALYKSLTSDPSRRGENITHEQICGMLESLSGIFAFALYDEERDEFLIARDPIGVIPLYVGYDSDGTVYVASELKALEGQCERFEPFLPGHYAYGKGKVRSEKLKMIRYYKRDWFDYDAVKNNPASADAIRDALKDSVKRQLMSDVPYGVLLSGGLDSSVISAIAEKYSEHRIEDNSQTRAYWPRLHSFAVGLKGAPDLAKAKLVADHIGTVHHEINYTIQEGLDAIRDVIYFIETYDVTTVRASTPMYLLARVIKSMGIKMVLSGEGADEIFGGYLYFHKAPSAQAFHEETVRKLSKLHYYDCLRANKSLAAWGVEGRVPFLDKEFLDVAMRTNPEAKMCGPLPTSPKGEEIFTIEKRIVREAFADMLPEEIAWRQKEQFSDGVGYSWIDTLKKITSEAVTDEQMAHAAERFPINPPLNKEEYYYRSIFAEHFPSDSAARSVNQEASVACSTAIALEWDEAFKNMNDPSGRAVKGVHEKAY
;
A
#
# COMPACT_ATOMS: atom_id res chain seq x y z
N MET A 1 -10.84 -3.38 -2.85
CA MET A 1 -10.52 -2.69 -1.56
C MET A 1 -11.75 -2.02 -1.02
N CYS A 2 -12.11 -2.38 0.19
CA CYS A 2 -13.30 -1.87 0.87
C CYS A 2 -13.06 -0.49 1.50
N GLY A 3 -14.09 0.07 2.12
CA GLY A 3 -14.03 1.25 2.97
C GLY A 3 -14.64 0.94 4.33
N ILE A 4 -13.96 1.30 5.42
CA ILE A 4 -14.49 1.16 6.78
C ILE A 4 -14.59 2.50 7.49
N VAL A 5 -15.61 2.63 8.32
CA VAL A 5 -15.79 3.69 9.31
C VAL A 5 -16.14 3.05 10.65
N GLY A 6 -15.48 3.49 11.71
CA GLY A 6 -15.78 3.10 13.09
C GLY A 6 -15.94 4.33 13.98
N ILE A 7 -16.88 4.30 14.90
CA ILE A 7 -17.02 5.29 15.99
C ILE A 7 -17.12 4.49 17.28
N PHE A 8 -16.25 4.76 18.23
CA PHE A 8 -16.12 4.04 19.49
C PHE A 8 -16.14 4.97 20.68
N ASN A 9 -16.31 4.40 21.88
CA ASN A 9 -16.35 5.15 23.13
C ASN A 9 -17.42 6.24 23.14
N ILE A 10 -18.56 5.96 22.52
CA ILE A 10 -19.68 6.89 22.35
C ILE A 10 -20.30 7.19 23.73
N LYS A 11 -20.43 8.47 24.08
CA LYS A 11 -20.96 8.95 25.36
C LYS A 11 -22.46 9.23 25.33
N GLN A 12 -22.96 9.58 24.15
CA GLN A 12 -24.38 9.86 23.89
C GLN A 12 -25.11 8.61 23.39
N GLN A 13 -26.37 8.73 23.00
CA GLN A 13 -27.09 7.61 22.38
C GLN A 13 -26.55 7.35 20.98
N THR A 14 -26.22 6.08 20.68
CA THR A 14 -25.53 5.70 19.44
C THR A 14 -26.29 6.11 18.18
N HIS A 15 -27.64 6.07 18.23
CA HIS A 15 -28.46 6.45 17.07
C HIS A 15 -28.32 7.93 16.68
N GLU A 16 -27.91 8.82 17.58
CA GLU A 16 -27.67 10.24 17.28
C GLU A 16 -26.45 10.44 16.37
N LEU A 17 -25.48 9.54 16.43
CA LEU A 17 -24.28 9.54 15.57
C LEU A 17 -24.45 8.74 14.28
N ARG A 18 -25.57 8.00 14.12
CA ARG A 18 -25.77 7.16 12.95
C ARG A 18 -25.69 7.93 11.62
N ASP A 19 -26.33 9.08 11.55
CA ASP A 19 -26.30 9.91 10.33
C ASP A 19 -24.91 10.50 10.06
N LYS A 20 -24.13 10.80 11.12
CA LYS A 20 -22.74 11.20 11.00
C LYS A 20 -21.91 10.06 10.39
N ALA A 21 -22.04 8.83 10.92
CA ALA A 21 -21.35 7.65 10.40
C ALA A 21 -21.71 7.38 8.93
N LEU A 22 -22.98 7.52 8.54
CA LEU A 22 -23.41 7.38 7.14
C LEU A 22 -22.79 8.44 6.23
N ARG A 23 -22.73 9.70 6.64
CA ARG A 23 -22.04 10.77 5.86
C ARG A 23 -20.54 10.49 5.71
N MET A 24 -19.89 9.97 6.76
CA MET A 24 -18.49 9.56 6.70
C MET A 24 -18.31 8.40 5.71
N SER A 25 -19.16 7.37 5.78
CA SER A 25 -19.14 6.19 4.90
C SER A 25 -19.36 6.58 3.43
N GLN A 26 -20.30 7.48 3.15
CA GLN A 26 -20.57 7.97 1.78
C GLN A 26 -19.35 8.61 1.12
N LYS A 27 -18.47 9.29 1.88
CA LYS A 27 -17.23 9.90 1.35
C LYS A 27 -16.23 8.86 0.84
N ILE A 28 -16.33 7.61 1.28
CA ILE A 28 -15.43 6.50 0.89
C ILE A 28 -16.13 5.40 0.08
N ARG A 29 -17.37 5.63 -0.39
CA ARG A 29 -18.15 4.65 -1.16
C ARG A 29 -17.50 4.23 -2.47
N HIS A 30 -16.67 5.08 -3.08
CA HIS A 30 -15.90 4.77 -4.29
C HIS A 30 -14.99 3.55 -4.11
N ARG A 31 -14.52 3.28 -2.88
CA ARG A 31 -13.68 2.12 -2.57
C ARG A 31 -14.43 0.80 -2.70
N GLY A 32 -15.68 0.79 -2.29
CA GLY A 32 -16.51 -0.42 -2.25
C GLY A 32 -17.94 -0.16 -2.74
N PRO A 33 -18.14 -0.07 -4.06
CA PRO A 33 -19.42 0.33 -4.64
C PRO A 33 -20.47 -0.79 -4.66
N ASP A 34 -20.12 -2.03 -4.30
CA ASP A 34 -21.01 -3.19 -4.49
C ASP A 34 -22.05 -3.33 -3.39
N TRP A 35 -21.70 -2.96 -2.13
CA TRP A 35 -22.58 -3.11 -0.98
C TRP A 35 -22.22 -2.14 0.14
N SER A 36 -23.23 -1.68 0.90
CA SER A 36 -23.05 -0.89 2.11
C SER A 36 -23.74 -1.53 3.30
N GLY A 37 -23.05 -1.58 4.44
CA GLY A 37 -23.61 -2.10 5.68
C GLY A 37 -23.28 -1.22 6.88
N ILE A 38 -24.13 -1.24 7.90
CA ILE A 38 -23.93 -0.49 9.14
C ILE A 38 -24.41 -1.28 10.34
N TYR A 39 -23.61 -1.30 11.39
CA TYR A 39 -23.96 -1.70 12.74
C TYR A 39 -24.08 -0.47 13.63
N CYS A 40 -25.11 -0.41 14.43
CA CYS A 40 -25.31 0.61 15.47
C CYS A 40 -25.78 -0.09 16.74
N GLY A 41 -24.95 -0.13 17.77
CA GLY A 41 -25.33 -0.78 19.03
C GLY A 41 -24.27 -0.58 20.11
N GLY A 42 -24.64 -0.82 21.35
CA GLY A 42 -23.75 -0.60 22.47
C GLY A 42 -23.18 0.82 22.52
N SER A 43 -21.86 0.92 22.59
CA SER A 43 -21.11 2.18 22.54
C SER A 43 -20.31 2.34 21.24
N ALA A 44 -20.70 1.65 20.14
CA ALA A 44 -20.00 1.66 18.87
C ALA A 44 -20.93 1.71 17.66
N ILE A 45 -20.41 2.29 16.57
CA ILE A 45 -20.96 2.22 15.22
C ILE A 45 -19.86 1.73 14.29
N LEU A 46 -20.17 0.75 13.43
CA LEU A 46 -19.31 0.28 12.35
C LEU A 46 -20.05 0.38 11.02
N ALA A 47 -19.49 1.08 10.05
CA ALA A 47 -20.01 1.14 8.69
C ALA A 47 -18.97 0.60 7.70
N HIS A 48 -19.45 -0.02 6.62
CA HIS A 48 -18.64 -0.69 5.63
C HIS A 48 -19.15 -0.44 4.22
N GLU A 49 -18.24 -0.07 3.33
CA GLU A 49 -18.45 0.01 1.88
C GLU A 49 -17.67 -1.14 1.23
N ARG A 50 -18.36 -2.07 0.60
CA ARG A 50 -17.77 -3.34 0.15
C ARG A 50 -17.42 -3.34 -1.33
N LEU A 51 -16.19 -3.77 -1.65
CA LEU A 51 -15.81 -4.31 -2.94
C LEU A 51 -15.77 -5.84 -2.81
N SER A 52 -16.68 -6.51 -3.50
CA SER A 52 -16.85 -7.97 -3.38
C SER A 52 -15.85 -8.68 -4.29
N ILE A 53 -14.82 -9.28 -3.70
CA ILE A 53 -13.76 -10.05 -4.39
C ILE A 53 -13.82 -11.52 -3.95
N VAL A 54 -13.78 -11.78 -2.64
CA VAL A 54 -13.95 -13.11 -2.05
C VAL A 54 -15.36 -13.22 -1.48
N ASP A 55 -16.03 -14.33 -1.75
CA ASP A 55 -17.41 -14.61 -1.33
C ASP A 55 -18.38 -13.46 -1.67
N PRO A 56 -18.63 -13.16 -2.95
CA PRO A 56 -19.54 -12.09 -3.35
C PRO A 56 -20.96 -12.25 -2.81
N GLU A 57 -21.41 -13.48 -2.56
CA GLU A 57 -22.79 -13.80 -2.20
C GLU A 57 -23.08 -13.64 -0.71
N SER A 58 -22.25 -14.20 0.19
CA SER A 58 -22.55 -14.24 1.62
C SER A 58 -21.68 -13.34 2.49
N GLY A 59 -20.53 -12.84 1.98
CA GLY A 59 -19.55 -12.05 2.73
C GLY A 59 -19.94 -10.59 2.99
N GLY A 60 -21.23 -10.26 3.14
CA GLY A 60 -21.69 -8.90 3.47
C GLY A 60 -21.14 -8.43 4.82
N GLN A 61 -20.61 -7.19 4.85
CA GLN A 61 -20.02 -6.61 6.06
C GLN A 61 -20.87 -5.43 6.59
N PRO A 62 -20.82 -5.13 7.90
CA PRO A 62 -19.99 -5.74 8.96
C PRO A 62 -20.29 -7.22 9.18
N LEU A 63 -19.23 -8.02 9.45
CA LEU A 63 -19.33 -9.44 9.80
C LEU A 63 -19.69 -9.62 11.27
N TYR A 64 -20.36 -10.71 11.59
CA TYR A 64 -20.81 -11.02 12.96
C TYR A 64 -20.30 -12.41 13.39
N SER A 65 -19.97 -12.54 14.68
CA SER A 65 -19.82 -13.86 15.30
C SER A 65 -21.15 -14.63 15.31
N PRO A 66 -21.14 -15.97 15.44
CA PRO A 66 -22.39 -16.79 15.45
C PRO A 66 -23.40 -16.33 16.50
N ASP A 67 -22.94 -15.91 17.68
CA ASP A 67 -23.78 -15.37 18.76
C ASP A 67 -24.11 -13.87 18.59
N ARG A 68 -23.61 -13.24 17.51
CA ARG A 68 -23.77 -11.83 17.15
C ARG A 68 -23.26 -10.83 18.21
N LYS A 69 -22.37 -11.28 19.10
CA LYS A 69 -21.77 -10.43 20.14
C LYS A 69 -20.55 -9.66 19.67
N GLN A 70 -19.80 -10.20 18.71
CA GLN A 70 -18.68 -9.53 18.09
C GLN A 70 -19.07 -9.08 16.69
N VAL A 71 -18.65 -7.85 16.35
CA VAL A 71 -18.93 -7.20 15.06
C VAL A 71 -17.61 -6.71 14.47
N LEU A 72 -17.40 -6.94 13.18
CA LEU A 72 -16.14 -6.70 12.50
C LEU A 72 -16.35 -5.97 11.17
N ALA A 73 -15.65 -4.88 10.96
CA ALA A 73 -15.50 -4.23 9.66
C ALA A 73 -14.03 -4.31 9.21
N VAL A 74 -13.79 -4.86 8.04
CA VAL A 74 -12.44 -5.08 7.47
C VAL A 74 -12.34 -4.47 6.08
N ASN A 75 -11.24 -3.77 5.84
CA ASN A 75 -10.76 -3.43 4.50
C ASN A 75 -9.47 -4.23 4.27
N GLY A 76 -9.48 -5.19 3.37
CA GLY A 76 -8.31 -6.02 3.06
C GLY A 76 -8.67 -7.47 2.79
N GLU A 77 -7.64 -8.32 2.73
CA GLU A 77 -7.70 -9.73 2.40
C GLU A 77 -6.80 -10.53 3.35
N ILE A 78 -7.27 -11.69 3.80
CA ILE A 78 -6.53 -12.64 4.66
C ILE A 78 -6.19 -13.89 3.84
N TYR A 79 -4.98 -13.97 3.34
CA TYR A 79 -4.55 -15.00 2.38
C TYR A 79 -4.46 -16.40 2.98
N ASN A 80 -4.19 -16.54 4.27
CA ASN A 80 -4.12 -17.83 4.95
C ASN A 80 -5.44 -18.24 5.63
N HIS A 81 -6.58 -17.66 5.24
CA HIS A 81 -7.88 -17.91 5.86
C HIS A 81 -8.27 -19.39 5.87
N GLN A 82 -7.97 -20.14 4.81
CA GLN A 82 -8.28 -21.58 4.73
C GLN A 82 -7.54 -22.40 5.79
N GLU A 83 -6.30 -22.05 6.11
CA GLU A 83 -5.55 -22.70 7.18
C GLU A 83 -6.18 -22.41 8.55
N ILE A 84 -6.53 -21.13 8.78
CA ILE A 84 -7.18 -20.72 10.03
C ILE A 84 -8.55 -21.37 10.16
N ARG A 85 -9.37 -21.44 9.10
CA ARG A 85 -10.66 -22.14 9.11
C ARG A 85 -10.51 -23.61 9.51
N ARG A 86 -9.53 -24.31 8.96
CA ARG A 86 -9.25 -25.73 9.33
C ARG A 86 -8.83 -25.86 10.78
N ARG A 87 -8.01 -24.94 11.30
CA ARG A 87 -7.54 -24.93 12.70
C ARG A 87 -8.70 -24.75 13.69
N TYR A 88 -9.68 -23.95 13.35
CA TYR A 88 -10.84 -23.65 14.21
C TYR A 88 -12.09 -24.45 13.85
N ALA A 89 -11.99 -25.45 12.96
CA ALA A 89 -13.09 -26.35 12.64
C ALA A 89 -13.61 -27.05 13.92
N GLY A 90 -14.92 -26.98 14.14
CA GLY A 90 -15.56 -27.54 15.37
C GLY A 90 -15.44 -26.65 16.62
N GLN A 91 -14.67 -25.56 16.59
CA GLN A 91 -14.57 -24.58 17.68
C GLN A 91 -15.29 -23.27 17.36
N TYR A 92 -15.39 -22.93 16.07
CA TYR A 92 -16.10 -21.75 15.58
C TYR A 92 -16.93 -22.13 14.34
N GLU A 93 -18.19 -21.72 14.33
CA GLU A 93 -19.12 -21.96 13.23
C GLU A 93 -19.09 -20.77 12.28
N PHE A 94 -18.33 -20.90 11.18
CA PHE A 94 -18.22 -19.85 10.17
C PHE A 94 -19.57 -19.62 9.47
N GLN A 95 -20.01 -18.36 9.41
CA GLN A 95 -21.30 -17.95 8.87
C GLN A 95 -21.22 -17.57 7.38
N THR A 96 -20.04 -17.26 6.87
CA THR A 96 -19.81 -16.80 5.51
C THR A 96 -18.61 -17.51 4.88
N GLY A 97 -18.44 -17.37 3.57
CA GLY A 97 -17.22 -17.77 2.86
C GLY A 97 -16.10 -16.69 2.90
N SER A 98 -16.38 -15.51 3.49
CA SER A 98 -15.41 -14.42 3.55
C SER A 98 -14.13 -14.85 4.27
N ASP A 99 -12.99 -14.55 3.64
CA ASP A 99 -11.65 -14.75 4.21
C ASP A 99 -11.47 -13.97 5.52
N CYS A 100 -12.07 -12.78 5.62
CA CYS A 100 -11.94 -11.89 6.77
C CYS A 100 -12.67 -12.39 8.04
N GLU A 101 -13.63 -13.31 7.92
CA GLU A 101 -14.34 -13.84 9.09
C GLU A 101 -13.43 -14.57 10.07
N VAL A 102 -12.28 -15.07 9.62
CA VAL A 102 -11.32 -15.73 10.50
C VAL A 102 -10.78 -14.83 11.62
N ILE A 103 -10.84 -13.50 11.46
CA ILE A 103 -10.48 -12.55 12.51
C ILE A 103 -11.41 -12.68 13.71
N LEU A 104 -12.72 -12.90 13.46
CA LEU A 104 -13.69 -13.16 14.53
C LEU A 104 -13.42 -14.48 15.25
N ALA A 105 -13.08 -15.54 14.52
CA ALA A 105 -12.72 -16.83 15.11
C ALA A 105 -11.48 -16.73 16.01
N LEU A 106 -10.45 -16.04 15.54
CA LEU A 106 -9.23 -15.77 16.31
C LEU A 106 -9.52 -14.93 17.57
N TYR A 107 -10.27 -13.84 17.45
CA TYR A 107 -10.63 -13.00 18.59
C TYR A 107 -11.50 -13.78 19.60
N LYS A 108 -12.48 -14.54 19.12
CA LYS A 108 -13.34 -15.37 19.97
C LYS A 108 -12.52 -16.38 20.77
N SER A 109 -11.48 -16.95 20.20
CA SER A 109 -10.60 -17.89 20.91
C SER A 109 -9.85 -17.24 22.09
N LEU A 110 -9.58 -15.93 22.03
CA LEU A 110 -8.95 -15.18 23.14
C LEU A 110 -9.93 -14.88 24.28
N THR A 111 -11.24 -14.82 23.99
CA THR A 111 -12.28 -14.38 24.92
C THR A 111 -13.15 -15.52 25.45
N SER A 112 -13.04 -16.73 24.89
CA SER A 112 -13.94 -17.86 25.19
C SER A 112 -13.56 -18.69 26.40
N ASP A 113 -12.39 -18.47 27.04
CA ASP A 113 -11.98 -19.20 28.22
C ASP A 113 -12.83 -18.79 29.45
N PRO A 114 -13.71 -19.67 29.97
CA PRO A 114 -14.58 -19.32 31.09
C PRO A 114 -13.81 -18.99 32.38
N SER A 115 -12.58 -19.53 32.53
CA SER A 115 -11.72 -19.27 33.69
C SER A 115 -11.16 -17.84 33.70
N ARG A 116 -11.17 -17.18 32.54
CA ARG A 116 -10.69 -15.79 32.33
C ARG A 116 -11.82 -14.79 32.09
N ARG A 117 -13.03 -15.14 32.44
CA ARG A 117 -14.21 -14.28 32.23
C ARG A 117 -14.03 -12.97 33.02
N GLY A 118 -13.95 -11.83 32.30
CA GLY A 118 -13.73 -10.52 32.89
C GLY A 118 -12.27 -10.06 32.93
N GLU A 119 -11.28 -10.90 32.62
CA GLU A 119 -9.89 -10.48 32.42
C GLU A 119 -9.70 -9.72 31.10
N ASN A 120 -8.78 -8.78 31.09
CA ASN A 120 -8.37 -8.08 29.86
C ASN A 120 -7.55 -9.03 28.98
N ILE A 121 -7.71 -8.90 27.64
CA ILE A 121 -6.84 -9.59 26.68
C ILE A 121 -5.43 -9.01 26.81
N THR A 122 -4.42 -9.86 26.95
CA THR A 122 -3.03 -9.40 27.10
C THR A 122 -2.43 -8.93 25.80
N HIS A 123 -1.37 -8.14 25.89
CA HIS A 123 -0.59 -7.69 24.73
C HIS A 123 -0.08 -8.88 23.91
N GLU A 124 0.47 -9.91 24.56
CA GLU A 124 1.01 -11.10 23.89
C GLU A 124 -0.06 -11.87 23.13
N GLN A 125 -1.26 -11.97 23.68
CA GLN A 125 -2.40 -12.63 23.00
C GLN A 125 -2.82 -11.87 21.75
N ILE A 126 -2.94 -10.54 21.82
CA ILE A 126 -3.28 -9.72 20.64
C ILE A 126 -2.17 -9.80 19.61
N CYS A 127 -0.91 -9.71 20.00
CA CYS A 127 0.23 -9.85 19.09
C CYS A 127 0.22 -11.22 18.40
N GLY A 128 0.05 -12.31 19.16
CA GLY A 128 -0.02 -13.66 18.60
C GLY A 128 -1.16 -13.83 17.58
N MET A 129 -2.34 -13.24 17.87
CA MET A 129 -3.46 -13.20 16.95
C MET A 129 -3.09 -12.46 15.65
N LEU A 130 -2.59 -11.23 15.74
CA LEU A 130 -2.27 -10.40 14.58
C LEU A 130 -1.11 -10.97 13.76
N GLU A 131 -0.10 -11.54 14.40
CA GLU A 131 1.02 -12.19 13.72
C GLU A 131 0.62 -13.47 12.99
N SER A 132 -0.44 -14.16 13.42
CA SER A 132 -0.96 -15.34 12.72
C SER A 132 -1.68 -15.02 11.41
N LEU A 133 -2.05 -13.75 11.19
CA LEU A 133 -2.67 -13.31 9.94
C LEU A 133 -1.61 -13.11 8.85
N SER A 134 -1.80 -13.74 7.69
CA SER A 134 -1.09 -13.44 6.46
C SER A 134 -2.04 -12.71 5.52
N GLY A 135 -1.74 -11.43 5.22
CA GLY A 135 -2.65 -10.61 4.42
C GLY A 135 -2.32 -9.13 4.46
N ILE A 136 -3.10 -8.37 3.72
CA ILE A 136 -3.15 -6.91 3.75
C ILE A 136 -4.47 -6.51 4.39
N PHE A 137 -4.44 -5.73 5.45
CA PHE A 137 -5.66 -5.43 6.19
C PHE A 137 -5.60 -4.14 7.03
N ALA A 138 -6.76 -3.56 7.19
CA ALA A 138 -7.09 -2.64 8.27
C ALA A 138 -8.49 -2.99 8.77
N PHE A 139 -8.65 -3.19 10.06
CA PHE A 139 -9.94 -3.58 10.61
C PHE A 139 -10.28 -2.86 11.91
N ALA A 140 -11.57 -2.84 12.18
CA ALA A 140 -12.17 -2.38 13.42
C ALA A 140 -13.16 -3.45 13.91
N LEU A 141 -12.91 -3.99 15.10
CA LEU A 141 -13.74 -5.00 15.77
C LEU A 141 -14.32 -4.40 17.05
N TYR A 142 -15.57 -4.69 17.32
CA TYR A 142 -16.26 -4.36 18.56
C TYR A 142 -16.87 -5.60 19.20
N ASP A 143 -16.61 -5.80 20.48
CA ASP A 143 -17.26 -6.83 21.32
C ASP A 143 -18.28 -6.15 22.23
N GLU A 144 -19.56 -6.35 21.91
CA GLU A 144 -20.68 -5.75 22.64
C GLU A 144 -20.83 -6.32 24.05
N GLU A 145 -20.53 -7.60 24.26
CA GLU A 145 -20.64 -8.24 25.58
C GLU A 145 -19.60 -7.72 26.57
N ARG A 146 -18.39 -7.43 26.07
CA ARG A 146 -17.26 -6.95 26.89
C ARG A 146 -17.14 -5.44 26.88
N ASP A 147 -17.86 -4.74 25.99
CA ASP A 147 -17.73 -3.32 25.67
C ASP A 147 -16.26 -2.97 25.37
N GLU A 148 -15.66 -3.74 24.46
CA GLU A 148 -14.25 -3.62 24.05
C GLU A 148 -14.15 -3.43 22.54
N PHE A 149 -13.12 -2.75 22.08
CA PHE A 149 -12.81 -2.64 20.66
C PHE A 149 -11.33 -2.92 20.38
N LEU A 150 -11.07 -3.48 19.20
CA LEU A 150 -9.74 -3.73 18.67
C LEU A 150 -9.65 -3.15 17.25
N ILE A 151 -8.66 -2.29 17.05
CA ILE A 151 -8.33 -1.70 15.75
C ILE A 151 -6.92 -2.17 15.39
N ALA A 152 -6.70 -2.65 14.16
CA ALA A 152 -5.36 -3.05 13.73
C ALA A 152 -5.14 -2.77 12.26
N ARG A 153 -3.86 -2.61 11.88
CA ARG A 153 -3.42 -2.35 10.52
C ARG A 153 -2.27 -3.29 10.16
N ASP A 154 -2.20 -3.73 8.91
CA ASP A 154 -1.18 -4.64 8.39
C ASP A 154 0.26 -4.15 8.62
N PRO A 155 1.27 -5.06 8.54
CA PRO A 155 2.67 -4.76 8.89
C PRO A 155 3.28 -3.55 8.20
N ILE A 156 2.96 -3.33 6.92
CA ILE A 156 3.57 -2.29 6.07
C ILE A 156 2.63 -1.10 5.85
N GLY A 157 1.32 -1.29 6.13
CA GLY A 157 0.30 -0.28 5.90
C GLY A 157 -0.09 -0.18 4.42
N VAL A 158 -0.16 -1.32 3.74
CA VAL A 158 -0.68 -1.41 2.37
C VAL A 158 -2.12 -0.89 2.33
N ILE A 159 -2.90 -1.24 3.35
CA ILE A 159 -4.25 -0.73 3.51
C ILE A 159 -4.22 0.57 4.33
N PRO A 160 -4.80 1.68 3.83
CA PRO A 160 -4.84 2.93 4.56
C PRO A 160 -5.81 2.88 5.74
N LEU A 161 -5.42 3.54 6.84
CA LEU A 161 -6.26 3.72 8.02
C LEU A 161 -5.89 5.02 8.72
N TYR A 162 -6.91 5.72 9.22
CA TYR A 162 -6.78 6.95 9.99
C TYR A 162 -7.61 6.85 11.27
N VAL A 163 -7.16 7.54 12.32
CA VAL A 163 -7.86 7.62 13.60
C VAL A 163 -8.09 9.08 13.98
N GLY A 164 -9.30 9.39 14.43
CA GLY A 164 -9.72 10.72 14.85
C GLY A 164 -10.23 10.74 16.28
N TYR A 165 -10.29 11.93 16.86
CA TYR A 165 -10.64 12.14 18.26
C TYR A 165 -11.47 13.40 18.44
N ASP A 166 -12.46 13.32 19.32
CA ASP A 166 -13.14 14.49 19.89
C ASP A 166 -12.69 14.71 21.35
N SER A 167 -12.88 15.91 21.86
CA SER A 167 -12.50 16.30 23.23
C SER A 167 -13.25 15.52 24.32
N ASP A 168 -14.42 14.96 24.00
CA ASP A 168 -15.17 14.06 24.90
C ASP A 168 -14.60 12.64 24.99
N GLY A 169 -13.55 12.34 24.20
CA GLY A 169 -12.89 11.03 24.11
C GLY A 169 -13.55 10.06 23.15
N THR A 170 -14.48 10.49 22.32
CA THR A 170 -15.00 9.69 21.20
C THR A 170 -13.89 9.44 20.18
N VAL A 171 -13.76 8.19 19.75
CA VAL A 171 -12.74 7.74 18.80
C VAL A 171 -13.39 7.45 17.45
N TYR A 172 -12.81 7.99 16.39
CA TYR A 172 -13.22 7.77 15.00
C TYR A 172 -12.15 6.99 14.25
N VAL A 173 -12.56 6.10 13.37
CA VAL A 173 -11.66 5.33 12.50
C VAL A 173 -12.21 5.40 11.08
N ALA A 174 -11.34 5.60 10.09
CA ALA A 174 -11.74 5.55 8.70
C ALA A 174 -10.62 5.10 7.78
N SER A 175 -10.96 4.46 6.67
CA SER A 175 -10.00 4.07 5.63
C SER A 175 -9.30 5.27 4.98
N GLU A 176 -9.97 6.40 4.88
CA GLU A 176 -9.45 7.61 4.24
C GLU A 176 -9.72 8.86 5.09
N LEU A 177 -8.80 9.82 5.04
CA LEU A 177 -8.87 11.03 5.87
C LEU A 177 -10.08 11.92 5.51
N LYS A 178 -10.52 11.90 4.23
CA LYS A 178 -11.70 12.65 3.79
C LYS A 178 -12.97 12.31 4.58
N ALA A 179 -13.05 11.08 5.12
CA ALA A 179 -14.16 10.69 5.95
C ALA A 179 -14.10 11.32 7.35
N LEU A 180 -12.91 11.68 7.83
CA LEU A 180 -12.69 12.33 9.13
C LEU A 180 -12.71 13.87 9.03
N GLU A 181 -12.34 14.41 7.88
CA GLU A 181 -12.27 15.85 7.65
C GLU A 181 -13.59 16.55 7.94
N GLY A 182 -13.56 17.46 8.95
CA GLY A 182 -14.73 18.16 9.46
C GLY A 182 -15.72 17.28 10.26
N GLN A 183 -15.34 16.05 10.64
CA GLN A 183 -16.18 15.15 11.43
C GLN A 183 -15.65 14.90 12.85
N CYS A 184 -14.40 15.20 13.12
CA CYS A 184 -13.78 15.15 14.45
C CYS A 184 -12.83 16.34 14.63
N GLU A 185 -12.45 16.61 15.87
CA GLU A 185 -11.60 17.78 16.20
C GLU A 185 -10.17 17.62 15.68
N ARG A 186 -9.63 16.40 15.71
CA ARG A 186 -8.27 16.08 15.23
C ARG A 186 -8.21 14.63 14.73
N PHE A 187 -7.32 14.38 13.79
CA PHE A 187 -7.04 13.02 13.29
C PHE A 187 -5.57 12.88 12.85
N GLU A 188 -5.15 11.64 12.74
CA GLU A 188 -3.80 11.26 12.33
C GLU A 188 -3.82 9.91 11.58
N PRO A 189 -2.79 9.57 10.77
CA PRO A 189 -2.65 8.22 10.23
C PRO A 189 -2.50 7.18 11.34
N PHE A 190 -3.19 6.03 11.20
CA PHE A 190 -2.96 4.89 12.06
C PHE A 190 -1.70 4.14 11.59
N LEU A 191 -0.74 3.93 12.49
CA LEU A 191 0.59 3.43 12.11
C LEU A 191 0.56 1.97 11.62
N PRO A 192 1.36 1.63 10.57
CA PRO A 192 1.54 0.26 10.11
C PRO A 192 2.07 -0.67 11.21
N GLY A 193 1.64 -1.93 11.20
CA GLY A 193 2.09 -2.92 12.17
C GLY A 193 1.74 -2.60 13.62
N HIS A 194 0.69 -1.78 13.82
CA HIS A 194 0.19 -1.40 15.13
C HIS A 194 -1.25 -1.85 15.32
N TYR A 195 -1.61 -1.97 16.58
CA TYR A 195 -2.99 -2.12 17.02
C TYR A 195 -3.32 -1.12 18.13
N ALA A 196 -4.61 -0.90 18.34
CA ALA A 196 -5.14 -0.18 19.47
C ALA A 196 -6.29 -0.97 20.07
N TYR A 197 -6.30 -1.09 21.39
CA TYR A 197 -7.31 -1.81 22.13
C TYR A 197 -7.89 -0.89 23.22
N GLY A 198 -9.21 -0.86 23.30
CA GLY A 198 -9.93 -0.05 24.26
C GLY A 198 -11.06 -0.81 24.92
N LYS A 199 -11.37 -0.46 26.18
CA LYS A 199 -12.43 -1.07 26.98
C LYS A 199 -13.31 -0.01 27.62
N GLY A 200 -14.61 -0.12 27.41
CA GLY A 200 -15.60 0.72 28.06
C GLY A 200 -15.43 2.22 27.79
N LYS A 201 -15.97 3.04 28.67
CA LYS A 201 -15.89 4.51 28.60
C LYS A 201 -14.52 5.00 29.07
N VAL A 202 -13.49 4.78 28.26
CA VAL A 202 -12.13 5.25 28.55
C VAL A 202 -12.10 6.77 28.53
N ARG A 203 -11.55 7.38 29.59
CA ARG A 203 -11.31 8.84 29.67
C ARG A 203 -9.96 9.25 29.04
N SER A 204 -9.49 8.52 28.03
CA SER A 204 -8.20 8.81 27.40
C SER A 204 -8.36 9.85 26.29
N GLU A 205 -7.58 10.91 26.33
CA GLU A 205 -7.55 11.95 25.29
C GLU A 205 -6.95 11.45 23.97
N LYS A 206 -6.20 10.36 23.99
CA LYS A 206 -5.57 9.75 22.81
C LYS A 206 -5.47 8.23 22.95
N LEU A 207 -5.87 7.53 21.90
CA LEU A 207 -5.75 6.06 21.80
C LEU A 207 -4.27 5.65 21.68
N LYS A 208 -3.84 4.69 22.50
CA LYS A 208 -2.46 4.20 22.44
C LYS A 208 -2.32 3.21 21.27
N MET A 209 -1.55 3.57 20.26
CA MET A 209 -1.12 2.65 19.22
C MET A 209 0.07 1.82 19.74
N ILE A 210 -0.05 0.49 19.70
CA ILE A 210 0.94 -0.45 20.20
C ILE A 210 1.48 -1.24 19.02
N ARG A 211 2.80 -1.27 18.85
CA ARG A 211 3.45 -2.00 17.76
C ARG A 211 3.43 -3.49 18.05
N TYR A 212 2.81 -4.29 17.15
CA TYR A 212 2.83 -5.75 17.20
C TYR A 212 3.85 -6.36 16.23
N TYR A 213 4.10 -5.71 15.08
CA TYR A 213 5.02 -6.22 14.08
C TYR A 213 6.45 -5.76 14.36
N LYS A 214 7.28 -6.71 14.76
CA LYS A 214 8.72 -6.51 15.02
C LYS A 214 9.48 -7.67 14.39
N ARG A 215 10.58 -7.36 13.68
CA ARG A 215 11.43 -8.35 13.01
C ARG A 215 12.89 -8.05 13.30
N ASP A 216 13.70 -9.09 13.36
CA ASP A 216 15.15 -9.02 13.53
C ASP A 216 15.83 -8.25 12.39
N TRP A 217 15.33 -8.39 11.17
CA TRP A 217 15.86 -7.71 10.00
C TRP A 217 15.73 -6.17 10.01
N PHE A 218 15.07 -5.57 11.00
CA PHE A 218 15.17 -4.13 11.22
C PHE A 218 16.58 -3.70 11.64
N ASP A 219 17.37 -4.64 12.18
CA ASP A 219 18.74 -4.41 12.62
C ASP A 219 19.73 -5.02 11.61
N TYR A 220 20.66 -4.20 11.11
CA TYR A 220 21.71 -4.63 10.19
C TYR A 220 22.58 -5.76 10.78
N ASP A 221 22.91 -5.69 12.07
CA ASP A 221 23.76 -6.68 12.71
C ASP A 221 23.14 -8.09 12.73
N ALA A 222 21.81 -8.18 12.69
CA ALA A 222 21.10 -9.45 12.62
C ALA A 222 21.14 -10.11 11.23
N VAL A 223 21.47 -9.35 10.16
CA VAL A 223 21.36 -9.85 8.77
C VAL A 223 22.65 -9.81 7.98
N LYS A 224 23.65 -9.05 8.40
CA LYS A 224 24.92 -8.81 7.65
C LYS A 224 25.70 -10.08 7.29
N ASN A 225 25.53 -11.18 8.03
CA ASN A 225 26.23 -12.44 7.80
C ASN A 225 25.31 -13.56 7.25
N ASN A 226 24.07 -13.25 6.94
CA ASN A 226 23.12 -14.23 6.42
C ASN A 226 23.50 -14.68 5.01
N PRO A 227 23.10 -15.89 4.59
CA PRO A 227 23.29 -16.33 3.21
C PRO A 227 22.43 -15.49 2.26
N ALA A 228 22.87 -15.36 1.02
CA ALA A 228 22.10 -14.83 -0.10
C ALA A 228 21.78 -15.97 -1.07
N SER A 229 20.51 -16.13 -1.43
CA SER A 229 20.04 -17.17 -2.34
C SER A 229 18.99 -16.63 -3.28
N ALA A 230 19.30 -16.64 -4.58
CA ALA A 230 18.35 -16.30 -5.63
C ALA A 230 17.17 -17.29 -5.66
N ASP A 231 17.41 -18.57 -5.39
CA ASP A 231 16.35 -19.59 -5.34
C ASP A 231 15.37 -19.32 -4.18
N ALA A 232 15.88 -18.97 -2.99
CA ALA A 232 15.02 -18.63 -1.86
C ALA A 232 14.13 -17.40 -2.15
N ILE A 233 14.68 -16.38 -2.81
CA ILE A 233 13.91 -15.20 -3.28
C ILE A 233 12.86 -15.63 -4.31
N ARG A 234 13.25 -16.48 -5.26
CA ARG A 234 12.36 -17.01 -6.30
C ARG A 234 11.18 -17.77 -5.72
N ASP A 235 11.44 -18.70 -4.83
CA ASP A 235 10.39 -19.55 -4.25
C ASP A 235 9.46 -18.73 -3.36
N ALA A 236 10.01 -17.88 -2.49
CA ALA A 236 9.21 -17.02 -1.63
C ALA A 236 8.30 -16.05 -2.42
N LEU A 237 8.79 -15.47 -3.54
CA LEU A 237 7.98 -14.58 -4.37
C LEU A 237 6.90 -15.34 -5.14
N LYS A 238 7.20 -16.54 -5.66
CA LYS A 238 6.18 -17.40 -6.29
C LYS A 238 5.06 -17.74 -5.32
N ASP A 239 5.40 -18.09 -4.08
CA ASP A 239 4.42 -18.40 -3.04
C ASP A 239 3.58 -17.16 -2.67
N SER A 240 4.22 -15.99 -2.58
CA SER A 240 3.51 -14.73 -2.34
C SER A 240 2.53 -14.41 -3.46
N VAL A 241 2.97 -14.44 -4.72
CA VAL A 241 2.07 -14.21 -5.87
C VAL A 241 0.92 -15.23 -5.85
N LYS A 242 1.23 -16.51 -5.69
CA LYS A 242 0.22 -17.57 -5.67
C LYS A 242 -0.86 -17.32 -4.61
N ARG A 243 -0.48 -16.98 -3.37
CA ARG A 243 -1.46 -16.68 -2.30
C ARG A 243 -2.34 -15.48 -2.66
N GLN A 244 -1.77 -14.47 -3.33
CA GLN A 244 -2.47 -13.25 -3.67
C GLN A 244 -3.35 -13.36 -4.93
N LEU A 245 -3.37 -14.50 -5.64
CA LEU A 245 -4.31 -14.76 -6.73
C LEU A 245 -5.70 -15.21 -6.25
N MET A 246 -5.90 -15.37 -4.95
CA MET A 246 -7.20 -15.71 -4.34
C MET A 246 -8.29 -14.71 -4.77
N SER A 247 -9.29 -15.18 -5.53
CA SER A 247 -10.36 -14.31 -6.05
C SER A 247 -11.52 -15.12 -6.62
N ASP A 248 -12.75 -14.68 -6.32
CA ASP A 248 -13.98 -15.21 -6.93
C ASP A 248 -14.47 -14.33 -8.11
N VAL A 249 -13.67 -13.33 -8.51
CA VAL A 249 -14.00 -12.37 -9.58
C VAL A 249 -12.83 -12.20 -10.54
N PRO A 250 -13.05 -11.62 -11.73
CA PRO A 250 -12.00 -11.34 -12.70
C PRO A 250 -10.89 -10.45 -12.12
N TYR A 251 -9.63 -10.80 -12.43
CA TYR A 251 -8.46 -10.04 -12.04
C TYR A 251 -7.45 -9.90 -13.19
N GLY A 252 -6.46 -9.03 -13.01
CA GLY A 252 -5.39 -8.81 -13.97
C GLY A 252 -4.08 -8.40 -13.30
N VAL A 253 -3.11 -7.93 -14.10
CA VAL A 253 -1.81 -7.45 -13.63
C VAL A 253 -1.49 -6.09 -14.22
N LEU A 254 -0.84 -5.24 -13.44
CA LEU A 254 -0.23 -4.00 -13.92
C LEU A 254 1.14 -4.34 -14.51
N LEU A 255 1.36 -4.01 -15.78
CA LEU A 255 2.56 -4.38 -16.52
C LEU A 255 3.18 -3.14 -17.18
N SER A 256 4.19 -2.57 -16.56
CA SER A 256 4.93 -1.40 -17.07
C SER A 256 6.09 -1.77 -18.00
N GLY A 257 6.44 -3.06 -18.12
CA GLY A 257 7.64 -3.50 -18.86
C GLY A 257 8.95 -3.28 -18.07
N GLY A 258 8.88 -2.86 -16.82
CA GLY A 258 9.98 -2.91 -15.87
C GLY A 258 10.14 -4.31 -15.27
N LEU A 259 11.30 -4.60 -14.64
CA LEU A 259 11.61 -5.90 -14.04
C LEU A 259 10.49 -6.39 -13.10
N ASP A 260 10.10 -5.56 -12.14
CA ASP A 260 9.23 -5.95 -11.03
C ASP A 260 7.84 -6.37 -11.49
N SER A 261 7.20 -5.51 -12.30
CA SER A 261 5.88 -5.79 -12.87
C SER A 261 5.92 -7.01 -13.82
N SER A 262 7.03 -7.18 -14.54
CA SER A 262 7.22 -8.31 -15.47
C SER A 262 7.37 -9.64 -14.72
N VAL A 263 8.13 -9.66 -13.62
CA VAL A 263 8.28 -10.84 -12.75
C VAL A 263 6.94 -11.24 -12.15
N ILE A 264 6.19 -10.29 -11.57
CA ILE A 264 4.86 -10.57 -11.00
C ILE A 264 3.92 -11.11 -12.07
N SER A 265 3.89 -10.49 -13.26
CA SER A 265 3.03 -10.91 -14.36
C SER A 265 3.39 -12.31 -14.88
N ALA A 266 4.68 -12.62 -15.01
CA ALA A 266 5.14 -13.92 -15.47
C ALA A 266 4.86 -15.04 -14.46
N ILE A 267 4.93 -14.75 -13.16
CA ILE A 267 4.54 -15.72 -12.12
C ILE A 267 3.01 -15.89 -12.12
N ALA A 268 2.25 -14.80 -12.15
CA ALA A 268 0.79 -14.82 -12.10
C ALA A 268 0.20 -15.60 -13.28
N GLU A 269 0.77 -15.44 -14.48
CA GLU A 269 0.31 -16.13 -15.68
C GLU A 269 0.34 -17.67 -15.50
N LYS A 270 1.41 -18.23 -14.89
CA LYS A 270 1.53 -19.67 -14.65
C LYS A 270 0.42 -20.27 -13.78
N TYR A 271 -0.22 -19.46 -12.97
CA TYR A 271 -1.26 -19.90 -12.03
C TYR A 271 -2.67 -19.40 -12.40
N SER A 272 -2.80 -18.58 -13.45
CA SER A 272 -4.04 -17.87 -13.78
C SER A 272 -5.15 -18.76 -14.35
N GLU A 273 -4.82 -19.94 -14.89
CA GLU A 273 -5.78 -20.83 -15.54
C GLU A 273 -6.76 -21.48 -14.55
N HIS A 274 -6.32 -21.71 -13.31
CA HIS A 274 -7.08 -22.44 -12.30
C HIS A 274 -7.18 -21.64 -10.99
N ARG A 275 -8.25 -21.91 -10.24
CA ARG A 275 -8.45 -21.32 -8.90
C ARG A 275 -7.46 -21.94 -7.90
N ILE A 276 -6.90 -21.10 -7.05
CA ILE A 276 -5.91 -21.51 -6.05
C ILE A 276 -6.59 -22.09 -4.81
N GLU A 277 -7.76 -21.61 -4.47
CA GLU A 277 -8.49 -21.92 -3.24
C GLU A 277 -8.93 -23.39 -3.16
N ASP A 278 -9.11 -24.03 -4.30
CA ASP A 278 -9.51 -25.45 -4.39
C ASP A 278 -8.38 -26.38 -4.87
N ASN A 279 -7.13 -25.99 -4.66
CA ASN A 279 -5.94 -26.70 -5.11
C ASN A 279 -5.89 -26.92 -6.64
N SER A 280 -6.34 -25.94 -7.39
CA SER A 280 -6.37 -25.92 -8.85
C SER A 280 -7.29 -26.97 -9.49
N GLN A 281 -8.38 -27.36 -8.80
CA GLN A 281 -9.36 -28.33 -9.31
C GLN A 281 -10.34 -27.68 -10.29
N THR A 282 -10.68 -26.40 -10.10
CA THR A 282 -11.57 -25.67 -11.00
C THR A 282 -10.83 -24.58 -11.78
N ARG A 283 -11.37 -24.25 -12.95
CA ARG A 283 -10.86 -23.13 -13.75
C ARG A 283 -11.15 -21.80 -13.08
N ALA A 284 -10.21 -20.86 -13.24
CA ALA A 284 -10.44 -19.47 -12.87
C ALA A 284 -11.60 -18.88 -13.70
N TYR A 285 -12.21 -17.82 -13.16
CA TYR A 285 -13.30 -17.13 -13.85
C TYR A 285 -12.88 -16.63 -15.23
N TRP A 286 -11.67 -16.06 -15.33
CA TRP A 286 -11.01 -15.72 -16.59
C TRP A 286 -9.68 -16.45 -16.67
N PRO A 287 -9.59 -17.55 -17.44
CA PRO A 287 -8.39 -18.40 -17.47
C PRO A 287 -7.25 -17.81 -18.32
N ARG A 288 -7.47 -16.66 -18.96
CA ARG A 288 -6.42 -15.89 -19.64
C ARG A 288 -6.16 -14.61 -18.86
N LEU A 289 -4.93 -14.46 -18.40
CA LEU A 289 -4.52 -13.29 -17.64
C LEU A 289 -4.55 -12.02 -18.50
N HIS A 290 -5.17 -10.96 -17.99
CA HIS A 290 -5.17 -9.64 -18.59
C HIS A 290 -4.07 -8.78 -17.99
N SER A 291 -3.26 -8.14 -18.83
CA SER A 291 -2.22 -7.19 -18.41
C SER A 291 -2.52 -5.78 -18.91
N PHE A 292 -2.17 -4.79 -18.10
CA PHE A 292 -2.51 -3.38 -18.32
C PHE A 292 -1.27 -2.51 -18.24
N ALA A 293 -1.06 -1.68 -19.27
CA ALA A 293 -0.04 -0.65 -19.31
C ALA A 293 -0.66 0.71 -19.58
N VAL A 294 -0.06 1.78 -19.05
CA VAL A 294 -0.50 3.16 -19.28
C VAL A 294 0.69 4.05 -19.60
N GLY A 295 0.51 4.99 -20.53
CA GLY A 295 1.53 5.97 -20.86
C GLY A 295 1.04 6.99 -21.87
N LEU A 296 1.83 8.04 -22.08
CA LEU A 296 1.67 8.92 -23.23
C LEU A 296 1.96 8.14 -24.52
N LYS A 297 1.33 8.52 -25.61
CA LYS A 297 1.57 7.87 -26.91
C LYS A 297 3.07 7.83 -27.24
N GLY A 298 3.62 6.63 -27.42
CA GLY A 298 5.04 6.41 -27.69
C GLY A 298 5.94 6.41 -26.45
N ALA A 299 5.36 6.35 -25.26
CA ALA A 299 6.14 6.19 -24.02
C ALA A 299 6.99 4.91 -24.04
N PRO A 300 8.23 4.95 -23.51
CA PRO A 300 9.16 3.82 -23.62
C PRO A 300 8.66 2.56 -22.92
N ASP A 301 7.91 2.70 -21.84
CA ASP A 301 7.37 1.57 -21.07
C ASP A 301 6.31 0.79 -21.83
N LEU A 302 5.50 1.43 -22.70
CA LEU A 302 4.46 0.76 -23.46
C LEU A 302 5.01 -0.32 -24.40
N ALA A 303 6.08 -0.01 -25.14
CA ALA A 303 6.72 -0.98 -26.02
C ALA A 303 7.32 -2.16 -25.25
N LYS A 304 7.92 -1.89 -24.07
CA LYS A 304 8.49 -2.93 -23.19
C LYS A 304 7.41 -3.79 -22.54
N ALA A 305 6.31 -3.18 -22.13
CA ALA A 305 5.14 -3.91 -21.61
C ALA A 305 4.57 -4.86 -22.67
N LYS A 306 4.42 -4.38 -23.91
CA LYS A 306 3.96 -5.21 -25.03
C LYS A 306 4.88 -6.40 -25.30
N LEU A 307 6.21 -6.19 -25.29
CA LEU A 307 7.19 -7.27 -25.46
C LEU A 307 7.04 -8.35 -24.39
N VAL A 308 6.91 -7.95 -23.12
CA VAL A 308 6.69 -8.90 -22.01
C VAL A 308 5.36 -9.62 -22.18
N ALA A 309 4.29 -8.89 -22.48
CA ALA A 309 2.95 -9.46 -22.66
C ALA A 309 2.91 -10.52 -23.76
N ASP A 310 3.59 -10.28 -24.89
CA ASP A 310 3.70 -11.24 -25.99
C ASP A 310 4.53 -12.48 -25.58
N HIS A 311 5.59 -12.28 -24.77
CA HIS A 311 6.43 -13.37 -24.30
C HIS A 311 5.71 -14.30 -23.33
N ILE A 312 4.94 -13.73 -22.37
CA ILE A 312 4.23 -14.52 -21.35
C ILE A 312 2.81 -14.92 -21.76
N GLY A 313 2.27 -14.40 -22.87
CA GLY A 313 0.99 -14.82 -23.44
C GLY A 313 -0.26 -14.16 -22.83
N THR A 314 -0.14 -13.00 -22.19
CA THR A 314 -1.29 -12.29 -21.61
C THR A 314 -2.14 -11.57 -22.67
N VAL A 315 -3.41 -11.31 -22.33
CA VAL A 315 -4.26 -10.39 -23.08
C VAL A 315 -3.89 -8.96 -22.70
N HIS A 316 -3.06 -8.32 -23.52
CA HIS A 316 -2.49 -7.01 -23.21
C HIS A 316 -3.40 -5.85 -23.58
N HIS A 317 -3.53 -4.89 -22.68
CA HIS A 317 -4.27 -3.64 -22.87
C HIS A 317 -3.33 -2.45 -22.68
N GLU A 318 -3.05 -1.76 -23.79
CA GLU A 318 -2.30 -0.51 -23.78
C GLU A 318 -3.27 0.67 -23.68
N ILE A 319 -3.13 1.46 -22.62
CA ILE A 319 -3.95 2.63 -22.36
C ILE A 319 -3.12 3.89 -22.58
N ASN A 320 -3.50 4.66 -23.60
CA ASN A 320 -2.88 5.95 -23.89
C ASN A 320 -3.70 7.08 -23.28
N TYR A 321 -3.03 8.03 -22.65
CA TYR A 321 -3.64 9.29 -22.20
C TYR A 321 -2.90 10.48 -22.78
N THR A 322 -3.55 11.63 -22.83
CA THR A 322 -2.97 12.90 -23.25
C THR A 322 -2.51 13.70 -22.04
N ILE A 323 -1.55 14.60 -22.27
CA ILE A 323 -1.11 15.54 -21.21
C ILE A 323 -2.30 16.31 -20.65
N GLN A 324 -3.25 16.74 -21.50
CA GLN A 324 -4.43 17.48 -21.05
C GLN A 324 -5.32 16.63 -20.14
N GLU A 325 -5.59 15.37 -20.48
CA GLU A 325 -6.34 14.47 -19.60
C GLU A 325 -5.65 14.29 -18.25
N GLY A 326 -4.31 14.22 -18.25
CA GLY A 326 -3.53 14.17 -17.01
C GLY A 326 -3.70 15.44 -16.17
N LEU A 327 -3.59 16.62 -16.79
CA LEU A 327 -3.75 17.91 -16.12
C LEU A 327 -5.17 18.09 -15.54
N ASP A 328 -6.18 17.72 -16.31
CA ASP A 328 -7.59 17.81 -15.89
C ASP A 328 -7.88 16.89 -14.68
N ALA A 329 -7.17 15.76 -14.59
CA ALA A 329 -7.35 14.80 -13.51
C ALA A 329 -6.64 15.20 -12.19
N ILE A 330 -5.65 16.10 -12.18
CA ILE A 330 -4.81 16.39 -11.00
C ILE A 330 -5.64 16.74 -9.77
N ARG A 331 -6.67 17.54 -9.92
CA ARG A 331 -7.52 17.97 -8.79
C ARG A 331 -8.25 16.78 -8.16
N ASP A 332 -8.81 15.90 -8.96
CA ASP A 332 -9.47 14.69 -8.51
C ASP A 332 -8.45 13.72 -7.91
N VAL A 333 -7.30 13.56 -8.56
CA VAL A 333 -6.21 12.72 -8.05
C VAL A 333 -5.82 13.14 -6.64
N ILE A 334 -5.54 14.42 -6.39
CA ILE A 334 -5.18 14.93 -5.05
C ILE A 334 -6.30 14.67 -4.03
N TYR A 335 -7.58 14.80 -4.43
CA TYR A 335 -8.71 14.46 -3.57
C TYR A 335 -8.73 12.98 -3.20
N PHE A 336 -8.49 12.08 -4.16
CA PHE A 336 -8.55 10.63 -3.91
C PHE A 336 -7.32 10.12 -3.17
N ILE A 337 -6.12 10.56 -3.55
CA ILE A 337 -4.87 10.07 -2.91
C ILE A 337 -4.58 10.76 -1.56
N GLU A 338 -5.17 11.94 -1.31
CA GLU A 338 -5.07 12.66 -0.03
C GLU A 338 -3.62 13.03 0.35
N THR A 339 -2.84 13.45 -0.63
CA THR A 339 -1.48 13.95 -0.46
C THR A 339 -1.15 14.99 -1.52
N TYR A 340 -0.14 15.81 -1.26
CA TYR A 340 0.47 16.77 -2.20
C TYR A 340 1.93 16.48 -2.48
N ASP A 341 2.44 15.30 -2.06
CA ASP A 341 3.79 14.86 -2.42
C ASP A 341 3.95 14.80 -3.93
N VAL A 342 5.00 15.48 -4.43
CA VAL A 342 5.23 15.68 -5.87
C VAL A 342 5.31 14.35 -6.62
N THR A 343 6.12 13.42 -6.12
CA THR A 343 6.33 12.11 -6.75
C THR A 343 5.05 11.31 -6.78
N THR A 344 4.32 11.31 -5.66
CA THR A 344 3.08 10.58 -5.52
C THR A 344 2.01 11.12 -6.47
N VAL A 345 1.85 12.44 -6.60
CA VAL A 345 0.88 13.05 -7.54
C VAL A 345 1.24 12.73 -8.99
N ARG A 346 2.53 12.90 -9.38
CA ARG A 346 3.01 12.60 -10.75
C ARG A 346 2.71 11.16 -11.18
N ALA A 347 2.95 10.20 -10.30
CA ALA A 347 2.77 8.78 -10.56
C ALA A 347 1.31 8.32 -10.39
N SER A 348 0.55 8.93 -9.48
CA SER A 348 -0.87 8.59 -9.25
C SER A 348 -1.76 8.97 -10.42
N THR A 349 -1.45 10.05 -11.14
CA THR A 349 -2.30 10.53 -12.24
C THR A 349 -2.47 9.50 -13.35
N PRO A 350 -1.41 8.92 -13.94
CA PRO A 350 -1.58 7.86 -14.93
C PRO A 350 -2.22 6.59 -14.34
N MET A 351 -1.94 6.24 -13.09
CA MET A 351 -2.55 5.08 -12.43
C MET A 351 -4.06 5.28 -12.19
N TYR A 352 -4.48 6.48 -11.81
CA TYR A 352 -5.88 6.84 -11.68
C TYR A 352 -6.65 6.71 -13.01
N LEU A 353 -6.06 7.20 -14.10
CA LEU A 353 -6.65 7.09 -15.45
C LEU A 353 -6.70 5.63 -15.92
N LEU A 354 -5.67 4.84 -15.62
CA LEU A 354 -5.63 3.41 -15.89
C LEU A 354 -6.73 2.65 -15.12
N ALA A 355 -6.89 2.93 -13.84
CA ALA A 355 -7.88 2.27 -12.98
C ALA A 355 -9.32 2.46 -13.49
N ARG A 356 -9.63 3.62 -14.08
CA ARG A 356 -10.92 3.90 -14.73
C ARG A 356 -11.22 2.90 -15.84
N VAL A 357 -10.21 2.61 -16.68
CA VAL A 357 -10.36 1.66 -17.80
C VAL A 357 -10.49 0.24 -17.27
N ILE A 358 -9.64 -0.18 -16.31
CA ILE A 358 -9.72 -1.49 -15.67
C ILE A 358 -11.12 -1.74 -15.10
N LYS A 359 -11.67 -0.76 -14.37
CA LYS A 359 -13.03 -0.82 -13.82
C LYS A 359 -14.09 -0.99 -14.91
N SER A 360 -13.97 -0.27 -16.04
CA SER A 360 -14.93 -0.35 -17.14
C SER A 360 -14.98 -1.72 -17.81
N MET A 361 -13.93 -2.52 -17.66
CA MET A 361 -13.85 -3.91 -18.14
C MET A 361 -14.38 -4.93 -17.14
N GLY A 362 -14.91 -4.49 -15.99
CA GLY A 362 -15.44 -5.37 -14.95
C GLY A 362 -14.40 -6.05 -14.07
N ILE A 363 -13.12 -5.67 -14.17
CA ILE A 363 -12.03 -6.20 -13.36
C ILE A 363 -12.02 -5.47 -12.02
N LYS A 364 -11.97 -6.22 -10.93
CA LYS A 364 -12.04 -5.70 -9.56
C LYS A 364 -10.71 -5.76 -8.81
N MET A 365 -9.74 -6.54 -9.29
CA MET A 365 -8.45 -6.72 -8.62
C MET A 365 -7.31 -6.79 -9.64
N VAL A 366 -6.18 -6.19 -9.30
CA VAL A 366 -4.93 -6.29 -10.06
C VAL A 366 -3.74 -6.54 -9.13
N LEU A 367 -2.73 -7.28 -9.63
CA LEU A 367 -1.43 -7.39 -8.96
C LEU A 367 -0.49 -6.33 -9.49
N SER A 368 0.37 -5.81 -8.62
CA SER A 368 1.37 -4.77 -8.92
C SER A 368 2.76 -5.17 -8.43
N GLY A 369 3.80 -4.65 -9.08
CA GLY A 369 5.20 -4.84 -8.70
C GLY A 369 5.71 -3.89 -7.61
N GLU A 370 4.84 -3.17 -6.92
CA GLU A 370 5.22 -2.21 -5.87
C GLU A 370 5.95 -2.88 -4.70
N GLY A 371 6.93 -2.19 -4.12
CA GLY A 371 7.71 -2.65 -2.98
C GLY A 371 9.08 -3.22 -3.33
N ALA A 372 9.29 -3.65 -4.58
CA ALA A 372 10.57 -4.25 -4.99
C ALA A 372 11.75 -3.26 -4.91
N ASP A 373 11.52 -1.99 -5.25
CA ASP A 373 12.55 -0.95 -5.21
C ASP A 373 13.04 -0.66 -3.79
N GLU A 374 12.14 -0.67 -2.83
CA GLU A 374 12.43 -0.44 -1.42
C GLU A 374 13.19 -1.59 -0.77
N ILE A 375 12.87 -2.83 -1.16
CA ILE A 375 13.45 -4.05 -0.59
C ILE A 375 14.87 -4.31 -1.15
N PHE A 376 15.04 -4.09 -2.45
CA PHE A 376 16.26 -4.46 -3.18
C PHE A 376 17.07 -3.27 -3.68
N GLY A 377 16.80 -2.05 -3.18
CA GLY A 377 17.52 -0.85 -3.56
C GLY A 377 17.42 -0.55 -5.06
N GLY A 378 16.22 -0.59 -5.61
CA GLY A 378 16.00 -0.43 -7.05
C GLY A 378 16.08 1.00 -7.56
N TYR A 379 15.91 2.00 -6.70
CA TYR A 379 16.07 3.40 -7.09
C TYR A 379 17.52 3.74 -7.39
N LEU A 380 17.77 4.53 -8.43
CA LEU A 380 19.14 4.78 -8.93
C LEU A 380 20.07 5.46 -7.91
N TYR A 381 19.54 6.18 -6.93
CA TYR A 381 20.38 6.76 -5.87
C TYR A 381 21.06 5.70 -4.98
N PHE A 382 20.53 4.46 -4.91
CA PHE A 382 21.18 3.37 -4.18
C PHE A 382 22.55 2.99 -4.73
N HIS A 383 22.86 3.34 -5.99
CA HIS A 383 24.21 3.22 -6.54
C HIS A 383 25.26 4.08 -5.81
N LYS A 384 24.81 5.04 -4.99
CA LYS A 384 25.65 5.92 -4.17
C LYS A 384 25.75 5.46 -2.72
N ALA A 385 25.15 4.32 -2.36
CA ALA A 385 25.20 3.81 -0.98
C ALA A 385 26.64 3.55 -0.54
N PRO A 386 27.14 4.19 0.56
CA PRO A 386 28.54 4.11 0.94
C PRO A 386 28.93 2.77 1.57
N SER A 387 27.99 1.97 2.02
CA SER A 387 28.21 0.67 2.65
C SER A 387 26.95 -0.19 2.63
N ALA A 388 27.10 -1.51 2.86
CA ALA A 388 25.99 -2.43 3.02
C ALA A 388 25.09 -2.09 4.21
N GLN A 389 25.66 -1.52 5.28
CA GLN A 389 24.88 -1.02 6.41
C GLN A 389 24.00 0.16 6.01
N ALA A 390 24.58 1.18 5.38
CA ALA A 390 23.81 2.35 4.92
C ALA A 390 22.73 1.97 3.92
N PHE A 391 23.04 1.04 3.01
CA PHE A 391 22.07 0.46 2.07
C PHE A 391 20.90 -0.21 2.82
N HIS A 392 21.19 -1.10 3.76
CA HIS A 392 20.16 -1.83 4.52
C HIS A 392 19.31 -0.89 5.37
N GLU A 393 19.92 0.02 6.10
CA GLU A 393 19.20 1.00 6.92
C GLU A 393 18.26 1.88 6.07
N GLU A 394 18.69 2.20 4.83
CA GLU A 394 17.84 2.95 3.90
C GLU A 394 16.65 2.12 3.42
N THR A 395 16.83 0.83 3.09
CA THR A 395 15.69 -0.05 2.73
C THR A 395 14.70 -0.17 3.88
N VAL A 396 15.16 -0.26 5.12
CA VAL A 396 14.30 -0.26 6.33
C VAL A 396 13.56 1.06 6.49
N ARG A 397 14.24 2.21 6.30
CA ARG A 397 13.58 3.54 6.35
C ARG A 397 12.50 3.68 5.29
N LYS A 398 12.79 3.26 4.05
CA LYS A 398 11.81 3.28 2.94
C LYS A 398 10.59 2.44 3.28
N LEU A 399 10.76 1.19 3.68
CA LEU A 399 9.66 0.30 4.06
C LEU A 399 8.83 0.88 5.22
N SER A 400 9.47 1.47 6.22
CA SER A 400 8.78 2.05 7.38
C SER A 400 7.88 3.24 7.02
N LYS A 401 8.17 3.95 5.92
CA LYS A 401 7.44 5.12 5.44
C LYS A 401 6.60 4.85 4.19
N LEU A 402 6.62 3.64 3.65
CA LEU A 402 6.02 3.32 2.37
C LEU A 402 4.50 3.59 2.32
N HIS A 403 3.85 3.51 3.46
CA HIS A 403 2.42 3.83 3.62
C HIS A 403 2.05 5.30 3.36
N TYR A 404 3.02 6.22 3.31
CA TYR A 404 2.82 7.62 2.90
C TYR A 404 3.01 7.85 1.40
N TYR A 405 3.66 6.92 0.70
CA TYR A 405 4.10 7.06 -0.69
C TYR A 405 3.51 5.97 -1.60
N ASP A 406 4.27 4.93 -1.91
CA ASP A 406 3.91 3.95 -2.93
C ASP A 406 2.71 3.07 -2.54
N CYS A 407 2.60 2.67 -1.27
CA CYS A 407 1.40 1.97 -0.78
C CYS A 407 0.16 2.88 -0.88
N LEU A 408 0.28 4.14 -0.46
CA LEU A 408 -0.82 5.10 -0.52
C LEU A 408 -1.23 5.34 -1.98
N ARG A 409 -0.26 5.58 -2.88
CA ARG A 409 -0.47 5.76 -4.32
C ARG A 409 -1.18 4.56 -4.93
N ALA A 410 -0.60 3.36 -4.83
CA ALA A 410 -1.13 2.15 -5.43
C ALA A 410 -2.54 1.83 -4.90
N ASN A 411 -2.75 1.95 -3.58
CA ASN A 411 -4.03 1.68 -2.97
C ASN A 411 -5.10 2.70 -3.40
N LYS A 412 -4.85 4.00 -3.18
CA LYS A 412 -5.89 5.02 -3.35
C LYS A 412 -6.19 5.36 -4.81
N SER A 413 -5.19 5.31 -5.71
CA SER A 413 -5.44 5.54 -7.14
C SER A 413 -6.33 4.47 -7.75
N LEU A 414 -6.12 3.21 -7.38
CA LEU A 414 -6.96 2.09 -7.84
C LEU A 414 -8.34 2.13 -7.16
N ALA A 415 -8.38 2.35 -5.85
CA ALA A 415 -9.61 2.39 -5.08
C ALA A 415 -10.53 3.55 -5.46
N ALA A 416 -10.02 4.65 -6.03
CA ALA A 416 -10.81 5.74 -6.58
C ALA A 416 -11.88 5.25 -7.59
N TRP A 417 -11.61 4.13 -8.25
CA TRP A 417 -12.50 3.49 -9.21
C TRP A 417 -13.02 2.12 -8.73
N GLY A 418 -12.85 1.77 -7.45
CA GLY A 418 -13.28 0.49 -6.91
C GLY A 418 -12.51 -0.68 -7.54
N VAL A 419 -11.20 -0.57 -7.64
CA VAL A 419 -10.27 -1.64 -8.03
C VAL A 419 -9.32 -1.89 -6.87
N GLU A 420 -9.07 -3.17 -6.54
CA GLU A 420 -8.10 -3.59 -5.54
C GLU A 420 -6.71 -3.78 -6.15
N GLY A 421 -5.68 -3.21 -5.52
CA GLY A 421 -4.28 -3.49 -5.82
C GLY A 421 -3.68 -4.44 -4.78
N ARG A 422 -3.09 -5.54 -5.23
CA ARG A 422 -2.29 -6.47 -4.43
C ARG A 422 -0.82 -6.33 -4.75
N VAL A 423 0.03 -6.49 -3.75
CA VAL A 423 1.45 -6.14 -3.81
C VAL A 423 2.33 -7.28 -3.28
N PRO A 424 2.58 -8.32 -4.09
CA PRO A 424 3.27 -9.53 -3.64
C PRO A 424 4.66 -9.29 -3.03
N PHE A 425 5.40 -8.28 -3.47
CA PHE A 425 6.69 -7.92 -2.86
C PHE A 425 6.55 -7.46 -1.40
N LEU A 426 5.40 -6.96 -0.99
CA LEU A 426 5.13 -6.50 0.38
C LEU A 426 4.43 -7.56 1.24
N ASP A 427 4.33 -8.80 0.75
CA ASP A 427 3.87 -9.94 1.54
C ASP A 427 4.79 -10.18 2.74
N LYS A 428 4.22 -10.41 3.91
CA LYS A 428 4.96 -10.53 5.18
C LYS A 428 6.02 -11.65 5.15
N GLU A 429 5.65 -12.82 4.62
CA GLU A 429 6.55 -13.97 4.53
C GLU A 429 7.66 -13.73 3.50
N PHE A 430 7.33 -13.10 2.37
CA PHE A 430 8.33 -12.70 1.38
C PHE A 430 9.30 -11.67 1.95
N LEU A 431 8.79 -10.65 2.66
CA LEU A 431 9.63 -9.64 3.32
C LEU A 431 10.62 -10.27 4.31
N ASP A 432 10.19 -11.27 5.07
CA ASP A 432 11.06 -11.96 6.00
C ASP A 432 12.24 -12.67 5.28
N VAL A 433 12.03 -13.25 4.10
CA VAL A 433 13.10 -13.84 3.28
C VAL A 433 13.98 -12.77 2.66
N ALA A 434 13.39 -11.79 2.00
CA ALA A 434 14.10 -10.78 1.22
C ALA A 434 14.91 -9.82 2.11
N MET A 435 14.38 -9.41 3.25
CA MET A 435 15.05 -8.48 4.17
C MET A 435 16.11 -9.16 5.03
N ARG A 436 15.99 -10.47 5.29
CA ARG A 436 17.06 -11.27 5.94
C ARG A 436 18.20 -11.64 5.00
N THR A 437 18.05 -11.51 3.68
CA THR A 437 19.15 -11.70 2.74
C THR A 437 20.28 -10.72 3.02
N ASN A 438 21.54 -11.21 3.01
CA ASN A 438 22.73 -10.37 3.22
C ASN A 438 22.66 -9.09 2.38
N PRO A 439 22.73 -7.90 2.99
CA PRO A 439 22.65 -6.64 2.28
C PRO A 439 23.73 -6.43 1.20
N GLU A 440 24.93 -6.98 1.36
CA GLU A 440 25.99 -6.92 0.34
C GLU A 440 25.56 -7.52 -0.99
N ALA A 441 24.78 -8.63 -0.97
CA ALA A 441 24.28 -9.28 -2.17
C ALA A 441 23.17 -8.48 -2.89
N LYS A 442 22.61 -7.46 -2.22
CA LYS A 442 21.60 -6.55 -2.79
C LYS A 442 22.20 -5.24 -3.30
N MET A 443 23.43 -4.90 -2.93
CA MET A 443 24.09 -3.66 -3.34
C MET A 443 24.26 -3.58 -4.87
N CYS A 444 24.26 -2.37 -5.36
CA CYS A 444 24.52 -2.00 -6.75
C CYS A 444 25.59 -0.90 -6.83
N GLY A 445 26.08 -0.63 -8.05
CA GLY A 445 27.18 0.31 -8.27
C GLY A 445 28.56 -0.35 -8.29
N PRO A 446 29.65 0.42 -8.11
CA PRO A 446 30.99 -0.13 -8.06
C PRO A 446 31.18 -0.98 -6.80
N LEU A 447 31.41 -2.27 -6.98
CA LEU A 447 31.80 -3.16 -5.88
C LEU A 447 33.30 -3.11 -5.63
N PRO A 448 33.78 -3.52 -4.43
CA PRO A 448 35.18 -3.73 -4.19
C PRO A 448 35.79 -4.60 -5.29
N THR A 449 36.97 -4.23 -5.74
CA THR A 449 37.67 -4.87 -6.88
C THR A 449 37.64 -6.40 -6.79
N SER A 450 37.44 -7.05 -7.95
CA SER A 450 37.61 -8.49 -8.10
C SER A 450 39.02 -8.93 -7.63
N PRO A 451 39.26 -10.22 -7.33
CA PRO A 451 40.60 -10.73 -7.04
C PRO A 451 41.65 -10.43 -8.14
N LYS A 452 41.18 -9.99 -9.32
CA LYS A 452 41.99 -9.55 -10.45
C LYS A 452 42.21 -8.03 -10.55
N GLY A 453 41.64 -7.24 -9.59
CA GLY A 453 41.79 -5.78 -9.59
C GLY A 453 40.87 -5.03 -10.57
N GLU A 454 39.91 -5.71 -11.18
CA GLU A 454 38.92 -5.09 -12.08
C GLU A 454 37.76 -4.50 -11.25
N GLU A 455 37.34 -3.28 -11.57
CA GLU A 455 36.11 -2.72 -11.02
C GLU A 455 34.89 -3.51 -11.53
N ILE A 456 34.11 -4.10 -10.61
CA ILE A 456 32.86 -4.77 -10.95
C ILE A 456 31.74 -3.76 -10.73
N PHE A 457 31.06 -3.37 -11.80
CA PHE A 457 29.83 -2.58 -11.71
C PHE A 457 28.63 -3.51 -11.72
N THR A 458 27.80 -3.43 -10.68
CA THR A 458 26.57 -4.23 -10.56
C THR A 458 25.33 -3.38 -10.77
N ILE A 459 24.41 -3.90 -11.57
CA ILE A 459 23.08 -3.31 -11.78
C ILE A 459 22.22 -3.48 -10.53
N GLU A 460 21.29 -2.57 -10.31
CA GLU A 460 20.31 -2.64 -9.22
C GLU A 460 19.45 -3.93 -9.32
N LYS A 461 19.03 -4.46 -8.16
CA LYS A 461 18.21 -5.67 -8.02
C LYS A 461 18.82 -6.94 -8.65
N ARG A 462 20.14 -7.05 -8.70
CA ARG A 462 20.83 -8.17 -9.36
C ARG A 462 20.27 -9.53 -8.91
N ILE A 463 20.08 -9.76 -7.62
CA ILE A 463 19.58 -11.05 -7.09
C ILE A 463 18.18 -11.40 -7.62
N VAL A 464 17.31 -10.41 -7.83
CA VAL A 464 15.97 -10.60 -8.44
C VAL A 464 16.11 -10.94 -9.92
N ARG A 465 17.01 -10.26 -10.63
CA ARG A 465 17.29 -10.53 -12.05
C ARG A 465 17.79 -11.97 -12.24
N GLU A 466 18.78 -12.39 -11.46
CA GLU A 466 19.30 -13.75 -11.45
C GLU A 466 18.22 -14.79 -11.12
N ALA A 467 17.34 -14.49 -10.16
CA ALA A 467 16.24 -15.37 -9.77
C ALA A 467 15.20 -15.60 -10.88
N PHE A 468 14.99 -14.64 -11.79
CA PHE A 468 13.87 -14.66 -12.75
C PHE A 468 14.27 -14.44 -14.22
N ALA A 469 15.57 -14.40 -14.54
CA ALA A 469 16.05 -14.15 -15.91
C ALA A 469 15.49 -15.16 -16.94
N ASP A 470 15.26 -16.40 -16.52
CA ASP A 470 14.71 -17.48 -17.37
C ASP A 470 13.21 -17.32 -17.70
N MET A 471 12.52 -16.40 -17.01
CA MET A 471 11.09 -16.18 -17.20
C MET A 471 10.79 -14.94 -18.06
N LEU A 472 11.79 -14.15 -18.40
CA LEU A 472 11.64 -12.84 -19.04
C LEU A 472 12.52 -12.73 -20.30
N PRO A 473 12.16 -11.89 -21.27
CA PRO A 473 13.08 -11.51 -22.33
C PRO A 473 14.37 -10.92 -21.75
N GLU A 474 15.53 -11.25 -22.31
CA GLU A 474 16.85 -10.82 -21.83
C GLU A 474 16.94 -9.29 -21.70
N GLU A 475 16.43 -8.54 -22.68
CA GLU A 475 16.43 -7.07 -22.66
C GLU A 475 15.53 -6.46 -21.57
N ILE A 476 14.62 -7.23 -20.97
CA ILE A 476 13.81 -6.82 -19.82
C ILE A 476 14.49 -7.23 -18.51
N ALA A 477 15.00 -8.45 -18.46
CA ALA A 477 15.69 -8.98 -17.28
C ALA A 477 16.90 -8.09 -16.87
N TRP A 478 17.59 -7.50 -17.84
CA TRP A 478 18.80 -6.68 -17.63
C TRP A 478 18.63 -5.19 -17.96
N ARG A 479 17.35 -4.72 -18.13
CA ARG A 479 17.04 -3.31 -18.32
C ARG A 479 17.35 -2.50 -17.07
N GLN A 480 18.01 -1.33 -17.23
CA GLN A 480 18.16 -0.35 -16.15
C GLN A 480 16.80 0.11 -15.62
N LYS A 481 16.71 0.38 -14.32
CA LYS A 481 15.51 0.90 -13.68
C LYS A 481 15.08 2.24 -14.27
N GLU A 482 13.81 2.30 -14.68
CA GLU A 482 13.10 3.54 -14.99
C GLU A 482 12.02 3.76 -13.92
N GLN A 483 11.92 4.96 -13.35
CA GLN A 483 10.85 5.27 -12.42
C GLN A 483 9.51 5.33 -13.17
N PHE A 484 8.42 4.89 -12.53
CA PHE A 484 7.11 4.85 -13.18
C PHE A 484 6.66 6.23 -13.70
N SER A 485 6.90 7.30 -12.93
CA SER A 485 6.60 8.67 -13.35
C SER A 485 7.40 9.12 -14.59
N ASP A 486 8.61 8.59 -14.79
CA ASP A 486 9.47 8.86 -15.95
C ASP A 486 9.08 7.96 -17.13
N GLY A 487 8.83 6.68 -16.87
CA GLY A 487 8.52 5.65 -17.89
C GLY A 487 7.21 5.86 -18.64
N VAL A 488 6.23 6.51 -18.02
CA VAL A 488 4.96 6.89 -18.69
C VAL A 488 5.13 8.01 -19.71
N GLY A 489 6.31 8.67 -19.74
CA GLY A 489 6.71 9.69 -20.71
C GLY A 489 7.31 10.93 -20.06
N TYR A 490 8.56 11.23 -20.39
CA TYR A 490 9.30 12.38 -19.81
C TYR A 490 8.60 13.73 -19.99
N SER A 491 7.89 13.92 -21.12
CA SER A 491 7.12 15.14 -21.37
C SER A 491 6.01 15.39 -20.36
N TRP A 492 5.54 14.38 -19.64
CA TRP A 492 4.58 14.53 -18.55
C TRP A 492 5.19 15.36 -17.40
N ILE A 493 6.35 14.96 -16.91
CA ILE A 493 7.05 15.67 -15.81
C ILE A 493 7.47 17.06 -16.25
N ASP A 494 8.05 17.19 -17.45
CA ASP A 494 8.56 18.47 -17.96
C ASP A 494 7.42 19.48 -18.13
N THR A 495 6.24 19.02 -18.58
CA THR A 495 5.03 19.86 -18.68
C THR A 495 4.52 20.29 -17.32
N LEU A 496 4.48 19.37 -16.33
CA LEU A 496 4.06 19.71 -14.97
C LEU A 496 4.96 20.78 -14.35
N LYS A 497 6.28 20.61 -14.45
CA LYS A 497 7.27 21.60 -13.99
C LYS A 497 7.04 22.96 -14.64
N LYS A 498 6.81 23.00 -15.96
CA LYS A 498 6.54 24.24 -16.69
C LYS A 498 5.27 24.91 -16.20
N ILE A 499 4.13 24.20 -16.23
CA ILE A 499 2.82 24.76 -15.87
C ILE A 499 2.82 25.26 -14.42
N THR A 500 3.37 24.50 -13.49
CA THR A 500 3.42 24.89 -12.08
C THR A 500 4.35 26.08 -11.84
N SER A 501 5.47 26.19 -12.59
CA SER A 501 6.38 27.34 -12.53
C SER A 501 5.74 28.63 -13.05
N GLU A 502 4.84 28.53 -14.04
CA GLU A 502 4.06 29.64 -14.58
C GLU A 502 2.88 30.03 -13.69
N ALA A 503 2.25 29.04 -13.05
CA ALA A 503 1.07 29.25 -12.19
C ALA A 503 1.40 29.82 -10.81
N VAL A 504 2.61 29.59 -10.29
CA VAL A 504 3.06 30.02 -8.96
C VAL A 504 4.13 31.10 -9.09
N THR A 505 3.86 32.30 -8.56
CA THR A 505 4.81 33.40 -8.60
C THR A 505 5.93 33.24 -7.56
N ASP A 506 7.07 33.96 -7.75
CA ASP A 506 8.14 33.98 -6.76
C ASP A 506 7.71 34.64 -5.44
N GLU A 507 6.82 35.62 -5.51
CA GLU A 507 6.20 36.26 -4.33
C GLU A 507 5.36 35.24 -3.53
N GLN A 508 4.54 34.41 -4.20
CA GLN A 508 3.79 33.35 -3.53
C GLN A 508 4.71 32.34 -2.84
N MET A 509 5.82 31.98 -3.48
CA MET A 509 6.83 31.09 -2.87
C MET A 509 7.52 31.74 -1.67
N ALA A 510 7.87 33.02 -1.74
CA ALA A 510 8.49 33.75 -0.63
C ALA A 510 7.58 33.79 0.63
N HIS A 511 6.26 33.82 0.44
CA HIS A 511 5.25 33.82 1.50
C HIS A 511 4.63 32.42 1.76
N ALA A 512 5.23 31.36 1.24
CA ALA A 512 4.67 30.01 1.34
C ALA A 512 4.49 29.53 2.79
N ALA A 513 5.44 29.84 3.68
CA ALA A 513 5.38 29.47 5.09
C ALA A 513 4.30 30.24 5.87
N GLU A 514 3.96 31.46 5.43
CA GLU A 514 2.87 32.25 6.02
C GLU A 514 1.51 31.65 5.64
N ARG A 515 1.36 31.28 4.35
CA ARG A 515 0.13 30.65 3.85
C ARG A 515 -0.06 29.22 4.35
N PHE A 516 1.02 28.45 4.44
CA PHE A 516 1.04 27.04 4.84
C PHE A 516 2.02 26.82 6.00
N PRO A 517 1.65 27.21 7.24
CA PRO A 517 2.56 27.12 8.39
C PRO A 517 2.90 25.66 8.77
N ILE A 518 2.07 24.71 8.37
CA ILE A 518 2.30 23.27 8.53
C ILE A 518 2.77 22.71 7.20
N ASN A 519 3.97 22.12 7.17
CA ASN A 519 4.58 21.56 5.98
C ASN A 519 4.58 22.59 4.82
N PRO A 520 5.31 23.71 4.92
CA PRO A 520 5.40 24.69 3.84
C PRO A 520 6.03 24.05 2.60
N PRO A 521 5.48 24.31 1.41
CA PRO A 521 5.98 23.71 0.17
C PRO A 521 7.41 24.17 -0.14
N LEU A 522 8.24 23.22 -0.63
CA LEU A 522 9.67 23.41 -0.90
C LEU A 522 9.95 23.96 -2.31
N ASN A 523 9.01 23.82 -3.23
CA ASN A 523 9.10 24.29 -4.61
C ASN A 523 7.73 24.68 -5.17
N LYS A 524 7.70 25.26 -6.39
CA LYS A 524 6.47 25.76 -7.01
C LYS A 524 5.46 24.64 -7.35
N GLU A 525 5.95 23.47 -7.71
CA GLU A 525 5.08 22.33 -8.01
C GLU A 525 4.39 21.83 -6.75
N GLU A 526 5.13 21.69 -5.66
CA GLU A 526 4.57 21.34 -4.36
C GLU A 526 3.60 22.41 -3.86
N TYR A 527 3.91 23.70 -4.06
CA TYR A 527 3.00 24.79 -3.72
C TYR A 527 1.68 24.69 -4.48
N TYR A 528 1.74 24.37 -5.77
CA TYR A 528 0.56 24.18 -6.61
C TYR A 528 -0.33 23.04 -6.07
N TYR A 529 0.26 21.87 -5.82
CA TYR A 529 -0.47 20.72 -5.27
C TYR A 529 -0.95 20.97 -3.84
N ARG A 530 -0.15 21.62 -3.00
CA ARG A 530 -0.51 21.98 -1.64
C ARG A 530 -1.71 22.95 -1.60
N SER A 531 -1.81 23.84 -2.58
CA SER A 531 -2.95 24.76 -2.71
C SER A 531 -4.24 24.00 -3.02
N ILE A 532 -4.21 23.06 -3.96
CA ILE A 532 -5.36 22.20 -4.29
C ILE A 532 -5.74 21.33 -3.09
N PHE A 533 -4.75 20.73 -2.42
CA PHE A 533 -4.98 19.93 -1.23
C PHE A 533 -5.69 20.72 -0.12
N ALA A 534 -5.26 21.94 0.14
CA ALA A 534 -5.86 22.79 1.17
C ALA A 534 -7.31 23.21 0.86
N GLU A 535 -7.70 23.25 -0.41
CA GLU A 535 -9.10 23.47 -0.80
C GLU A 535 -9.98 22.25 -0.48
N HIS A 536 -9.44 21.04 -0.60
CA HIS A 536 -10.14 19.80 -0.27
C HIS A 536 -10.10 19.48 1.23
N PHE A 537 -8.96 19.74 1.88
CA PHE A 537 -8.63 19.33 3.23
C PHE A 537 -8.03 20.51 4.02
N PRO A 538 -8.84 21.45 4.50
CA PRO A 538 -8.37 22.68 5.12
C PRO A 538 -7.84 22.52 6.55
N SER A 539 -8.06 21.37 7.21
CA SER A 539 -7.66 21.19 8.60
C SER A 539 -6.16 21.01 8.78
N ASP A 540 -5.66 21.43 9.95
CA ASP A 540 -4.29 21.19 10.38
C ASP A 540 -3.97 19.70 10.45
N SER A 541 -4.94 18.85 10.85
CA SER A 541 -4.80 17.39 10.91
C SER A 541 -4.51 16.79 9.54
N ALA A 542 -5.21 17.25 8.50
CA ALA A 542 -4.94 16.83 7.13
C ALA A 542 -3.53 17.20 6.67
N ALA A 543 -3.11 18.45 6.92
CA ALA A 543 -1.78 18.92 6.58
C ALA A 543 -0.66 18.09 7.26
N ARG A 544 -0.84 17.76 8.56
CA ARG A 544 0.09 16.93 9.34
C ARG A 544 0.09 15.46 8.93
N SER A 545 -0.95 14.98 8.24
CA SER A 545 -1.05 13.60 7.77
C SER A 545 -0.19 13.32 6.53
N VAL A 546 0.31 14.36 5.86
CA VAL A 546 1.22 14.24 4.72
C VAL A 546 2.66 14.28 5.23
N ASN A 547 3.44 13.24 4.92
CA ASN A 547 4.87 13.25 5.23
C ASN A 547 5.61 14.06 4.17
N GLN A 548 6.35 15.09 4.59
CA GLN A 548 7.14 15.96 3.72
C GLN A 548 8.61 15.81 4.06
N GLU A 549 9.42 15.41 3.08
CA GLU A 549 10.88 15.30 3.20
C GLU A 549 11.53 15.77 1.89
N ALA A 550 12.68 16.40 2.01
CA ALA A 550 13.52 16.68 0.85
C ALA A 550 13.98 15.36 0.21
N SER A 551 13.89 15.27 -1.11
CA SER A 551 14.16 14.03 -1.84
C SER A 551 14.82 14.32 -3.19
N VAL A 552 15.81 13.51 -3.54
CA VAL A 552 16.39 13.43 -4.88
C VAL A 552 16.23 11.99 -5.37
N ALA A 553 15.68 11.80 -6.56
CA ALA A 553 15.44 10.48 -7.14
C ALA A 553 14.67 9.50 -6.21
N CYS A 554 13.71 10.01 -5.45
CA CYS A 554 12.93 9.28 -4.43
C CYS A 554 13.74 8.87 -3.19
N SER A 555 14.89 9.48 -2.88
CA SER A 555 15.67 9.21 -1.67
C SER A 555 14.97 9.68 -0.39
N THR A 556 15.42 9.17 0.76
CA THR A 556 15.15 9.83 2.04
C THR A 556 16.12 10.98 2.30
N ALA A 557 15.78 11.85 3.25
CA ALA A 557 16.64 12.97 3.62
C ALA A 557 18.05 12.53 4.07
N ILE A 558 18.18 11.35 4.68
CA ILE A 558 19.49 10.80 5.10
C ILE A 558 20.34 10.40 3.89
N ALA A 559 19.73 9.82 2.86
CA ALA A 559 20.45 9.40 1.66
C ALA A 559 20.90 10.57 0.78
N LEU A 560 20.43 11.80 1.02
CA LEU A 560 20.99 13.01 0.39
C LEU A 560 22.47 13.24 0.71
N GLU A 561 22.94 12.72 1.84
CA GLU A 561 24.35 12.80 2.22
C GLU A 561 25.26 11.82 1.46
N TRP A 562 24.71 10.91 0.67
CA TRP A 562 25.49 9.90 -0.05
C TRP A 562 26.23 10.45 -1.27
N ASP A 563 25.77 11.58 -1.82
CA ASP A 563 26.45 12.26 -2.93
C ASP A 563 26.36 13.77 -2.74
N GLU A 564 27.51 14.46 -2.82
CA GLU A 564 27.56 15.93 -2.72
C GLU A 564 26.68 16.63 -3.77
N ALA A 565 26.48 15.99 -4.93
CA ALA A 565 25.59 16.51 -5.97
C ALA A 565 24.13 16.62 -5.53
N PHE A 566 23.70 15.79 -4.57
CA PHE A 566 22.32 15.77 -4.08
C PHE A 566 22.00 16.96 -3.16
N LYS A 567 23.00 17.53 -2.47
CA LYS A 567 22.80 18.60 -1.48
C LYS A 567 22.18 19.88 -2.05
N ASN A 568 22.35 20.10 -3.34
CA ASN A 568 21.84 21.28 -4.04
C ASN A 568 20.73 20.95 -5.04
N MET A 569 20.14 19.75 -4.96
CA MET A 569 19.09 19.28 -5.84
C MET A 569 17.80 19.04 -5.04
N ASN A 570 16.66 19.28 -5.69
CA ASN A 570 15.33 18.94 -5.15
C ASN A 570 14.46 18.43 -6.31
N ASP A 571 14.97 17.40 -7.01
CA ASP A 571 14.26 16.75 -8.11
C ASP A 571 14.07 15.26 -7.78
N PRO A 572 12.83 14.81 -7.53
CA PRO A 572 12.54 13.41 -7.24
C PRO A 572 12.61 12.49 -8.46
N SER A 573 12.84 13.02 -9.67
CA SER A 573 13.00 12.22 -10.90
C SER A 573 14.27 11.38 -10.87
N GLY A 574 14.21 10.14 -11.38
CA GLY A 574 15.37 9.27 -11.55
C GLY A 574 16.47 9.87 -12.41
N ARG A 575 16.11 10.75 -13.36
CA ARG A 575 17.05 11.48 -14.23
C ARG A 575 18.00 12.40 -13.45
N ALA A 576 17.69 12.72 -12.19
CA ALA A 576 18.58 13.52 -11.35
C ALA A 576 19.91 12.82 -11.01
N VAL A 577 19.98 11.48 -11.08
CA VAL A 577 21.19 10.71 -10.73
C VAL A 577 22.14 10.66 -11.91
N LYS A 578 22.91 11.75 -12.10
CA LYS A 578 23.90 11.86 -13.17
C LYS A 578 25.00 10.79 -13.03
N GLY A 579 25.42 10.23 -14.16
CA GLY A 579 26.44 9.18 -14.22
C GLY A 579 25.95 7.79 -13.90
N VAL A 580 24.66 7.63 -13.52
CA VAL A 580 23.98 6.34 -13.37
C VAL A 580 22.86 6.22 -14.40
N HIS A 581 21.96 7.20 -14.46
CA HIS A 581 20.87 7.17 -15.43
C HIS A 581 21.40 7.50 -16.84
N GLU A 582 21.13 6.62 -17.82
CA GLU A 582 21.62 6.77 -19.21
C GLU A 582 21.11 8.07 -19.89
N LYS A 583 19.94 8.55 -19.49
CA LYS A 583 19.27 9.75 -20.03
C LYS A 583 19.27 10.92 -19.04
N ALA A 584 20.24 10.97 -18.12
CA ALA A 584 20.36 12.08 -17.18
C ALA A 584 20.57 13.40 -17.94
N TYR A 585 19.91 14.48 -17.50
CA TYR A 585 20.02 15.81 -18.10
C TYR A 585 21.10 16.67 -17.46
#